data_59d109281e1c0293576cbd2782de296a
#
_entry.id   59d109281e1c0293576cbd2782de296a
#
_cell.length_a   1.000
_cell.length_b   1.000
_cell.length_c   1.000
_cell.angle_alpha   90.00
_cell.angle_beta   90.00
_cell.angle_gamma   90.00
#
_symmetry.space_group_name_H-M   'P 1'
#
loop_
_entity.id
_entity.type
_entity.pdbx_description
1 polymer ?
#
loop_
_entity_poly.entity_id
_entity_poly.type
_entity_poly.pdbx_seq_one_letter_code
_entity_poly.pdbx_strand_id
1 'polypeptide(L)'
;MKIERLSHDKIRIFLTFDDLTERGIHKDDFIWSEIPKVHELFSDLMDHAFMELGFDATGPLAVEVFAMPAQGMVVIVTKGKQSDHGELYADDDEEIYEMEVTLEESDLISYSFKDLEDLIAAAKQIGPQYTEEGTLYRYRDQWVLQLEFEASDDRQFDNLIAVLSEFGEANSYTDAVLNEYGQVVVPERAIGVIRTHF
;
A
#
# COMPACT_ATOMS: atom_id res chain seq x y z
N MET A 1 2.78 11.38 1.94
CA MET A 1 1.34 11.00 2.10
C MET A 1 0.57 11.32 0.83
N LYS A 2 -0.31 10.43 0.36
CA LYS A 2 -1.18 10.63 -0.82
C LYS A 2 -2.58 10.13 -0.51
N ILE A 3 -3.61 10.91 -0.83
CA ILE A 3 -5.01 10.54 -0.60
C ILE A 3 -5.74 10.44 -1.93
N GLU A 4 -6.48 9.37 -2.15
CA GLU A 4 -7.24 9.12 -3.37
C GLU A 4 -8.68 8.74 -3.03
N ARG A 5 -9.65 9.32 -3.76
CA ARG A 5 -11.04 8.90 -3.63
C ARG A 5 -11.31 7.69 -4.52
N LEU A 6 -11.75 6.59 -3.94
CA LEU A 6 -12.15 5.37 -4.66
C LEU A 6 -13.64 5.41 -5.04
N SER A 7 -14.48 5.92 -4.14
CA SER A 7 -15.91 6.13 -4.36
C SER A 7 -16.43 7.29 -3.51
N HIS A 8 -17.74 7.55 -3.53
CA HIS A 8 -18.35 8.55 -2.67
C HIS A 8 -18.09 8.28 -1.17
N ASP A 9 -18.14 7.00 -0.78
CA ASP A 9 -18.07 6.56 0.62
C ASP A 9 -16.75 5.85 0.95
N LYS A 10 -15.76 5.85 0.04
CA LYS A 10 -14.51 5.13 0.22
C LYS A 10 -13.32 5.94 -0.28
N ILE A 11 -12.32 6.07 0.59
CA ILE A 11 -11.03 6.70 0.27
C ILE A 11 -9.89 5.73 0.53
N ARG A 12 -8.77 5.97 -0.12
CA ARG A 12 -7.51 5.29 0.08
C ARG A 12 -6.44 6.31 0.43
N ILE A 13 -5.72 6.05 1.50
CA ILE A 13 -4.62 6.88 1.97
C ILE A 13 -3.34 6.05 1.89
N PHE A 14 -2.34 6.58 1.25
CA PHE A 14 -1.02 5.99 1.17
C PHE A 14 -0.07 6.74 2.08
N LEU A 15 0.54 6.03 3.03
CA LEU A 15 1.52 6.52 3.99
C LEU A 15 2.86 5.86 3.71
N THR A 16 3.88 6.65 3.46
CA THR A 16 5.25 6.15 3.35
C THR A 16 5.84 5.86 4.73
N PHE A 17 6.92 5.10 4.79
CA PHE A 17 7.65 4.90 6.05
C PHE A 17 8.18 6.21 6.63
N ASP A 18 8.55 7.18 5.77
CA ASP A 18 8.98 8.51 6.20
C ASP A 18 7.82 9.26 6.88
N ASP A 19 6.61 9.21 6.29
CA ASP A 19 5.41 9.81 6.89
C ASP A 19 5.10 9.24 8.29
N LEU A 20 5.32 7.94 8.48
CA LEU A 20 5.11 7.25 9.75
C LEU A 20 6.20 7.60 10.76
N THR A 21 7.46 7.58 10.32
CA THR A 21 8.63 7.86 11.17
C THR A 21 8.62 9.31 11.69
N GLU A 22 8.24 10.28 10.85
CA GLU A 22 8.08 11.68 11.25
C GLU A 22 7.07 11.86 12.38
N ARG A 23 6.07 10.97 12.46
CA ARG A 23 5.05 10.93 13.53
C ARG A 23 5.44 10.01 14.69
N GLY A 24 6.62 9.39 14.62
CA GLY A 24 7.11 8.46 15.64
C GLY A 24 6.27 7.20 15.76
N ILE A 25 5.73 6.73 14.64
CA ILE A 25 4.92 5.52 14.53
C ILE A 25 5.74 4.45 13.81
N HIS A 26 5.81 3.27 14.39
CA HIS A 26 6.45 2.11 13.82
C HIS A 26 5.42 1.11 13.30
N LYS A 27 5.83 0.24 12.37
CA LYS A 27 4.96 -0.79 11.76
C LYS A 27 4.18 -1.60 12.83
N ASP A 28 4.85 -1.96 13.91
CA ASP A 28 4.28 -2.76 14.99
C ASP A 28 3.22 -2.02 15.82
N ASP A 29 3.23 -0.70 15.79
CA ASP A 29 2.26 0.12 16.56
C ASP A 29 0.83 -0.05 16.04
N PHE A 30 0.64 -0.41 14.76
CA PHE A 30 -0.68 -0.63 14.16
C PHE A 30 -1.35 -1.95 14.58
N ILE A 31 -0.56 -2.92 15.04
CA ILE A 31 -1.07 -4.19 15.58
C ILE A 31 -1.83 -3.93 16.90
N TRP A 32 -1.52 -2.82 17.56
CA TRP A 32 -2.11 -2.41 18.82
C TRP A 32 -2.97 -1.16 18.61
N SER A 33 -4.19 -1.33 18.12
CA SER A 33 -5.15 -0.24 17.83
C SER A 33 -5.46 0.69 19.01
N GLU A 34 -5.08 0.30 20.23
CA GLU A 34 -5.27 1.09 21.45
C GLU A 34 -4.18 2.14 21.73
N ILE A 35 -3.20 2.30 20.81
CA ILE A 35 -2.13 3.28 21.02
C ILE A 35 -2.66 4.68 20.71
N PRO A 36 -2.58 5.65 21.65
CA PRO A 36 -3.08 7.01 21.45
C PRO A 36 -2.54 7.68 20.17
N LYS A 37 -1.30 7.38 19.77
CA LYS A 37 -0.68 7.91 18.56
C LYS A 37 -1.37 7.44 17.28
N VAL A 38 -1.94 6.24 17.26
CA VAL A 38 -2.69 5.72 16.09
C VAL A 38 -4.00 6.48 15.93
N HIS A 39 -4.67 6.80 17.04
CA HIS A 39 -5.87 7.63 17.02
C HIS A 39 -5.56 9.06 16.56
N GLU A 40 -4.47 9.66 17.03
CA GLU A 40 -4.03 10.98 16.62
C GLU A 40 -3.70 11.01 15.12
N LEU A 41 -2.94 10.02 14.63
CA LEU A 41 -2.70 9.85 13.21
C LEU A 41 -4.00 9.75 12.41
N PHE A 42 -4.93 8.92 12.87
CA PHE A 42 -6.19 8.71 12.16
C PHE A 42 -7.03 10.00 12.09
N SER A 43 -7.09 10.77 13.18
CA SER A 43 -7.74 12.07 13.20
C SER A 43 -7.11 13.03 12.20
N ASP A 44 -5.78 13.14 12.17
CA ASP A 44 -5.05 13.97 11.19
C ASP A 44 -5.34 13.53 9.74
N LEU A 45 -5.42 12.21 9.49
CA LEU A 45 -5.73 11.68 8.16
C LEU A 45 -7.15 12.05 7.72
N MET A 46 -8.12 11.99 8.63
CA MET A 46 -9.51 12.37 8.33
C MET A 46 -9.64 13.87 8.08
N ASP A 47 -8.94 14.71 8.84
CA ASP A 47 -8.92 16.15 8.61
C ASP A 47 -8.34 16.49 7.22
N HIS A 48 -7.25 15.83 6.82
CA HIS A 48 -6.68 16.00 5.49
C HIS A 48 -7.63 15.51 4.39
N ALA A 49 -8.28 14.35 4.59
CA ALA A 49 -9.26 13.82 3.64
C ALA A 49 -10.47 14.74 3.47
N PHE A 50 -10.90 15.39 4.56
CA PHE A 50 -11.94 16.40 4.49
C PHE A 50 -11.49 17.64 3.72
N MET A 51 -10.30 18.17 4.01
CA MET A 51 -9.78 19.37 3.36
C MET A 51 -9.51 19.16 1.88
N GLU A 52 -8.90 18.03 1.48
CA GLU A 52 -8.50 17.78 0.10
C GLU A 52 -9.64 17.23 -0.78
N LEU A 53 -10.44 16.34 -0.22
CA LEU A 53 -11.46 15.61 -0.99
C LEU A 53 -12.89 15.96 -0.57
N GLY A 54 -13.11 16.71 0.52
CA GLY A 54 -14.42 16.87 1.11
C GLY A 54 -15.01 15.55 1.61
N PHE A 55 -14.15 14.63 2.06
CA PHE A 55 -14.61 13.37 2.64
C PHE A 55 -15.01 13.62 4.08
N ASP A 56 -16.31 13.58 4.32
CA ASP A 56 -16.90 13.74 5.64
C ASP A 56 -16.86 12.40 6.38
N ALA A 57 -16.04 12.31 7.42
CA ALA A 57 -15.82 11.11 8.23
C ALA A 57 -16.85 10.94 9.36
N THR A 58 -17.97 11.65 9.34
CA THR A 58 -19.02 11.51 10.36
C THR A 58 -19.75 10.16 10.27
N GLY A 59 -19.96 9.51 11.41
CA GLY A 59 -20.63 8.21 11.52
C GLY A 59 -19.67 7.02 11.59
N PRO A 60 -20.19 5.79 11.51
CA PRO A 60 -19.37 4.59 11.62
C PRO A 60 -18.42 4.47 10.42
N LEU A 61 -17.15 4.22 10.70
CA LEU A 61 -16.09 4.03 9.71
C LEU A 61 -15.51 2.63 9.84
N ALA A 62 -15.37 1.94 8.70
CA ALA A 62 -14.55 0.75 8.61
C ALA A 62 -13.18 1.14 8.07
N VAL A 63 -12.13 0.73 8.76
CA VAL A 63 -10.74 1.05 8.43
C VAL A 63 -9.98 -0.25 8.18
N GLU A 64 -9.50 -0.41 6.96
CA GLU A 64 -8.66 -1.54 6.55
C GLU A 64 -7.23 -1.02 6.38
N VAL A 65 -6.26 -1.66 7.01
CA VAL A 65 -4.84 -1.29 6.93
C VAL A 65 -4.05 -2.40 6.28
N PHE A 66 -3.37 -2.07 5.21
CA PHE A 66 -2.50 -2.99 4.48
C PHE A 66 -1.06 -2.53 4.65
N ALA A 67 -0.26 -3.35 5.32
CA ALA A 67 1.18 -3.13 5.42
C ALA A 67 1.84 -3.59 4.12
N MET A 68 2.58 -2.68 3.49
CA MET A 68 3.34 -2.95 2.28
C MET A 68 4.84 -2.91 2.63
N PRO A 69 5.53 -4.06 2.61
CA PRO A 69 6.88 -4.16 3.14
C PRO A 69 7.89 -3.16 2.58
N ALA A 70 7.71 -2.79 1.32
CA ALA A 70 8.62 -1.91 0.60
C ALA A 70 8.28 -0.42 0.64
N GLN A 71 7.08 -0.04 1.10
CA GLN A 71 6.54 1.26 0.73
C GLN A 71 5.91 2.04 1.88
N GLY A 72 5.51 1.36 2.93
CA GLY A 72 4.73 1.95 4.02
C GLY A 72 3.39 1.25 4.21
N MET A 73 2.31 2.00 4.27
CA MET A 73 0.98 1.48 4.53
C MET A 73 -0.08 2.08 3.62
N VAL A 74 -1.07 1.27 3.30
CA VAL A 74 -2.30 1.72 2.65
C VAL A 74 -3.43 1.62 3.68
N VAL A 75 -4.09 2.73 3.93
CA VAL A 75 -5.26 2.79 4.78
C VAL A 75 -6.48 3.03 3.90
N ILE A 76 -7.42 2.10 3.94
CA ILE A 76 -8.69 2.23 3.23
C ILE A 76 -9.76 2.56 4.26
N VAL A 77 -10.42 3.68 4.07
CA VAL A 77 -11.52 4.12 4.94
C VAL A 77 -12.82 4.04 4.16
N THR A 78 -13.77 3.28 4.70
CA THR A 78 -15.10 3.10 4.12
C THR A 78 -16.14 3.62 5.11
N LYS A 79 -16.99 4.54 4.65
CA LYS A 79 -18.12 5.04 5.44
C LYS A 79 -19.20 3.98 5.52
N GLY A 80 -19.54 3.56 6.73
CA GLY A 80 -20.65 2.65 6.98
C GLY A 80 -21.99 3.30 6.64
N LYS A 81 -22.95 2.52 6.20
CA LYS A 81 -24.34 3.00 6.12
C LYS A 81 -24.87 3.08 7.55
N GLN A 82 -25.39 4.24 7.93
CA GLN A 82 -26.23 4.31 9.12
C GLN A 82 -27.35 3.28 8.95
N SER A 83 -27.26 2.18 9.65
CA SER A 83 -28.38 1.26 9.77
C SER A 83 -29.45 1.97 10.59
N ASP A 84 -30.62 2.06 10.02
CA ASP A 84 -31.84 2.70 10.52
C ASP A 84 -32.45 1.86 11.72
N HIS A 85 -31.61 1.33 12.57
CA HIS A 85 -32.00 0.66 13.80
C HIS A 85 -31.57 1.51 14.99
N GLY A 86 -32.60 2.21 15.39
CA GLY A 86 -32.71 3.17 16.40
C GLY A 86 -32.10 2.83 17.75
N GLU A 87 -31.92 3.95 18.43
CA GLU A 87 -32.01 4.14 19.86
C GLU A 87 -31.19 3.20 20.73
N LEU A 88 -30.11 3.73 21.20
CA LEU A 88 -29.80 3.83 22.61
C LEU A 88 -28.30 4.08 22.79
N TYR A 89 -28.08 5.22 23.37
CA TYR A 89 -26.93 5.79 24.03
C TYR A 89 -26.38 7.04 23.33
N ALA A 90 -27.17 8.12 23.46
CA ALA A 90 -26.66 9.45 23.53
C ALA A 90 -26.20 9.65 24.99
N ASP A 91 -24.90 9.59 25.20
CA ASP A 91 -24.29 10.41 26.23
C ASP A 91 -22.78 10.52 25.96
N ASP A 92 -22.32 11.77 26.00
CA ASP A 92 -20.95 12.26 25.97
C ASP A 92 -20.11 12.04 24.66
N ASP A 93 -19.98 13.13 23.93
CA ASP A 93 -18.89 13.77 23.17
C ASP A 93 -17.60 13.00 22.82
N GLU A 94 -17.57 11.69 22.82
CA GLU A 94 -16.53 10.89 22.21
C GLU A 94 -17.07 10.30 20.91
N GLU A 95 -16.54 10.78 19.77
CA GLU A 95 -16.75 10.14 18.47
C GLU A 95 -16.19 8.71 18.53
N ILE A 96 -17.06 7.75 18.82
CA ILE A 96 -16.69 6.33 18.86
C ILE A 96 -16.57 5.86 17.42
N TYR A 97 -15.34 5.86 16.92
CA TYR A 97 -15.03 5.16 15.66
C TYR A 97 -14.94 3.66 15.97
N GLU A 98 -15.87 2.87 15.47
CA GLU A 98 -15.68 1.43 15.40
C GLU A 98 -14.61 1.18 14.33
N MET A 99 -13.36 1.03 14.76
CA MET A 99 -12.23 0.76 13.89
C MET A 99 -11.97 -0.76 13.89
N GLU A 100 -12.39 -1.44 12.85
CA GLU A 100 -11.95 -2.79 12.59
C GLU A 100 -10.64 -2.72 11.78
N VAL A 101 -9.52 -2.89 12.47
CA VAL A 101 -8.20 -2.90 11.81
C VAL A 101 -7.90 -4.32 11.36
N THR A 102 -8.02 -4.56 10.07
CA THR A 102 -7.52 -5.79 9.46
C THR A 102 -6.11 -5.50 8.94
N LEU A 103 -5.11 -6.02 9.60
CA LEU A 103 -3.73 -5.95 9.12
C LEU A 103 -3.46 -7.14 8.19
N GLU A 104 -3.45 -6.90 6.89
CA GLU A 104 -2.95 -7.87 5.92
C GLU A 104 -1.49 -7.56 5.62
N GLU A 105 -0.59 -8.43 6.02
CA GLU A 105 0.78 -8.40 5.57
C GLU A 105 0.83 -9.01 4.16
N SER A 106 1.22 -8.22 3.19
CA SER A 106 1.46 -8.70 1.83
C SER A 106 2.95 -8.78 1.59
N ASP A 107 3.47 -9.97 1.34
CA ASP A 107 4.85 -10.17 0.87
C ASP A 107 5.04 -9.73 -0.58
N LEU A 108 3.99 -9.17 -1.18
CA LEU A 108 3.98 -8.72 -2.56
C LEU A 108 4.69 -7.38 -2.71
N ILE A 109 5.77 -7.38 -3.46
CA ILE A 109 6.50 -6.19 -3.88
C ILE A 109 6.01 -5.80 -5.27
N SER A 110 5.54 -4.56 -5.44
CA SER A 110 5.04 -4.07 -6.73
C SER A 110 5.67 -2.72 -7.09
N TYR A 111 6.34 -2.68 -8.25
CA TYR A 111 7.00 -1.48 -8.77
C TYR A 111 6.57 -1.20 -10.20
N SER A 112 6.36 0.08 -10.51
CA SER A 112 6.09 0.57 -11.84
C SER A 112 7.30 1.30 -12.42
N PHE A 113 7.58 1.02 -13.70
CA PHE A 113 8.65 1.65 -14.46
C PHE A 113 8.01 2.37 -15.65
N LYS A 114 8.48 3.58 -15.89
CA LYS A 114 7.97 4.39 -16.99
C LYS A 114 8.47 3.84 -18.34
N ASP A 115 9.75 3.50 -18.40
CA ASP A 115 10.41 3.02 -19.58
C ASP A 115 10.95 1.60 -19.38
N LEU A 116 11.08 0.86 -20.50
CA LEU A 116 11.61 -0.50 -20.47
C LEU A 116 13.09 -0.53 -20.08
N GLU A 117 13.82 0.51 -20.44
CA GLU A 117 15.24 0.67 -20.13
C GLU A 117 15.50 0.71 -18.63
N ASP A 118 14.64 1.40 -17.87
CA ASP A 118 14.72 1.48 -16.42
C ASP A 118 14.49 0.10 -15.79
N LEU A 119 13.48 -0.62 -16.28
CA LEU A 119 13.21 -1.99 -15.86
C LEU A 119 14.39 -2.94 -16.17
N ILE A 120 15.01 -2.80 -17.35
CA ILE A 120 16.19 -3.60 -17.74
C ILE A 120 17.37 -3.26 -16.82
N ALA A 121 17.59 -1.99 -16.52
CA ALA A 121 18.66 -1.55 -15.63
C ALA A 121 18.45 -2.11 -14.22
N ALA A 122 17.25 -2.03 -13.69
CA ALA A 122 16.88 -2.64 -12.40
C ALA A 122 17.14 -4.16 -12.41
N ALA A 123 16.65 -4.88 -13.41
CA ALA A 123 16.82 -6.33 -13.53
C ALA A 123 18.29 -6.76 -13.61
N LYS A 124 19.15 -5.97 -14.25
CA LYS A 124 20.60 -6.23 -14.30
C LYS A 124 21.29 -5.97 -12.98
N GLN A 125 20.84 -4.97 -12.24
CA GLN A 125 21.39 -4.62 -10.92
C GLN A 125 20.91 -5.59 -9.84
N ILE A 126 19.68 -6.10 -9.95
CA ILE A 126 19.18 -7.22 -9.16
C ILE A 126 19.92 -8.48 -9.65
N GLY A 127 21.01 -8.83 -8.98
CA GLY A 127 21.78 -10.03 -9.32
C GLY A 127 21.00 -11.32 -9.03
N PRO A 128 21.42 -12.47 -9.61
CA PRO A 128 20.78 -13.77 -9.38
C PRO A 128 20.80 -14.21 -7.90
N GLN A 129 21.67 -13.60 -7.11
CA GLN A 129 21.75 -13.83 -5.67
C GLN A 129 20.55 -13.30 -4.89
N TYR A 130 19.76 -12.37 -5.46
CA TYR A 130 18.57 -11.85 -4.83
C TYR A 130 17.34 -12.64 -5.28
N THR A 131 16.99 -12.51 -6.55
CA THR A 131 15.86 -13.24 -7.14
C THR A 131 15.93 -13.26 -8.67
N GLU A 132 15.32 -14.26 -9.28
CA GLU A 132 15.02 -14.30 -10.71
C GLU A 132 13.52 -14.24 -10.97
N GLU A 133 12.72 -14.29 -9.91
CA GLU A 133 11.27 -14.45 -9.95
C GLU A 133 10.54 -13.17 -10.39
N GLY A 134 9.25 -13.19 -10.32
CA GLY A 134 8.34 -12.08 -10.58
C GLY A 134 7.52 -12.24 -11.86
N THR A 135 6.44 -11.49 -11.90
CA THR A 135 5.54 -11.35 -13.04
C THR A 135 5.62 -9.94 -13.58
N LEU A 136 5.75 -9.80 -14.90
CA LEU A 136 5.76 -8.51 -15.56
C LEU A 136 4.43 -8.25 -16.25
N TYR A 137 3.85 -7.11 -15.96
CA TYR A 137 2.63 -6.62 -16.58
C TYR A 137 2.85 -5.33 -17.37
N ARG A 138 1.98 -5.08 -18.34
CA ARG A 138 1.78 -3.77 -18.94
C ARG A 138 0.44 -3.22 -18.44
N TYR A 139 0.45 -2.10 -17.72
CA TYR A 139 -0.75 -1.49 -17.16
C TYR A 139 -0.64 0.03 -17.17
N ARG A 140 -1.67 0.72 -17.71
CA ARG A 140 -1.73 2.19 -17.80
C ARG A 140 -0.47 2.83 -18.40
N ASP A 141 0.02 2.26 -19.49
CA ASP A 141 1.26 2.70 -20.17
C ASP A 141 2.54 2.62 -19.33
N GLN A 142 2.53 1.86 -18.26
CA GLN A 142 3.68 1.56 -17.43
C GLN A 142 4.01 0.07 -17.46
N TRP A 143 5.27 -0.25 -17.19
CA TRP A 143 5.72 -1.60 -16.90
C TRP A 143 5.57 -1.84 -15.41
N VAL A 144 4.86 -2.86 -15.01
CA VAL A 144 4.65 -3.19 -13.60
C VAL A 144 5.25 -4.55 -13.31
N LEU A 145 6.26 -4.55 -12.44
CA LEU A 145 6.89 -5.76 -11.93
C LEU A 145 6.30 -6.08 -10.57
N GLN A 146 5.74 -7.28 -10.44
CA GLN A 146 5.34 -7.84 -9.16
C GLN A 146 6.19 -9.04 -8.82
N LEU A 147 6.59 -9.15 -7.58
CA LEU A 147 7.34 -10.30 -7.06
C LEU A 147 6.99 -10.55 -5.60
N GLU A 148 6.92 -11.80 -5.26
CA GLU A 148 6.91 -12.28 -3.89
C GLU A 148 8.36 -12.54 -3.49
N PHE A 149 8.79 -12.03 -2.37
CA PHE A 149 10.15 -12.19 -1.90
C PHE A 149 10.17 -12.58 -0.44
N GLU A 150 10.42 -13.85 -0.19
CA GLU A 150 10.70 -14.35 1.14
C GLU A 150 12.16 -14.06 1.49
N ALA A 151 12.37 -12.98 2.22
CA ALA A 151 13.70 -12.60 2.64
C ALA A 151 14.22 -13.59 3.70
N SER A 152 15.38 -14.19 3.42
CA SER A 152 16.12 -14.95 4.42
C SER A 152 16.84 -14.02 5.41
N ASP A 153 16.99 -12.73 5.07
CA ASP A 153 17.71 -11.69 5.81
C ASP A 153 17.15 -10.33 5.42
N ASP A 154 16.84 -9.49 6.39
CA ASP A 154 16.33 -8.13 6.21
C ASP A 154 17.20 -7.28 5.27
N ARG A 155 18.53 -7.50 5.30
CA ARG A 155 19.45 -6.79 4.41
C ARG A 155 19.28 -7.12 2.94
N GLN A 156 18.89 -8.35 2.61
CA GLN A 156 18.64 -8.73 1.22
C GLN A 156 17.38 -8.05 0.72
N PHE A 157 16.38 -7.97 1.58
CA PHE A 157 15.15 -7.25 1.30
C PHE A 157 15.42 -5.76 1.07
N ASP A 158 16.09 -5.09 1.99
CA ASP A 158 16.43 -3.67 1.90
C ASP A 158 17.22 -3.33 0.62
N ASN A 159 18.17 -4.18 0.27
CA ASN A 159 18.96 -4.01 -0.95
C ASN A 159 18.10 -4.15 -2.22
N LEU A 160 17.19 -5.13 -2.26
CA LEU A 160 16.27 -5.32 -3.39
C LEU A 160 15.38 -4.09 -3.56
N ILE A 161 14.80 -3.61 -2.45
CA ILE A 161 13.95 -2.41 -2.43
C ILE A 161 14.73 -1.16 -2.86
N ALA A 162 15.97 -1.00 -2.39
CA ALA A 162 16.82 0.14 -2.77
C ALA A 162 17.08 0.14 -4.29
N VAL A 163 17.38 -1.02 -4.88
CA VAL A 163 17.60 -1.13 -6.33
C VAL A 163 16.31 -0.84 -7.10
N LEU A 164 15.18 -1.43 -6.70
CA LEU A 164 13.90 -1.18 -7.37
C LEU A 164 13.50 0.30 -7.30
N SER A 165 13.73 0.95 -6.16
CA SER A 165 13.41 2.37 -5.94
C SER A 165 14.33 3.34 -6.71
N GLU A 166 15.52 2.91 -7.10
CA GLU A 166 16.42 3.71 -7.93
C GLU A 166 15.89 3.89 -9.37
N PHE A 167 15.23 2.87 -9.91
CA PHE A 167 14.78 2.82 -11.30
C PHE A 167 13.27 2.93 -11.50
N GLY A 168 12.49 2.66 -10.46
CA GLY A 168 11.03 2.60 -10.52
C GLY A 168 10.35 3.26 -9.33
N GLU A 169 9.05 3.36 -9.43
CA GLU A 169 8.19 3.86 -8.38
C GLU A 169 7.38 2.71 -7.79
N ALA A 170 7.41 2.61 -6.48
CA ALA A 170 6.59 1.68 -5.75
C ALA A 170 5.08 1.97 -5.94
N ASN A 171 4.27 0.94 -6.06
CA ASN A 171 2.84 1.07 -6.26
C ASN A 171 2.04 0.02 -5.45
N SER A 172 0.75 0.26 -5.31
CA SER A 172 -0.19 -0.59 -4.56
C SER A 172 -1.13 -1.37 -5.47
N TYR A 173 -0.69 -1.74 -6.68
CA TYR A 173 -1.52 -2.56 -7.54
C TYR A 173 -1.56 -3.99 -7.00
N THR A 174 -2.77 -4.49 -6.77
CA THR A 174 -2.98 -5.87 -6.34
C THR A 174 -2.98 -6.83 -7.52
N ASP A 175 -2.70 -8.09 -7.28
CA ASP A 175 -2.81 -9.16 -8.29
C ASP A 175 -4.17 -9.16 -8.98
N ALA A 176 -5.25 -8.97 -8.22
CA ALA A 176 -6.59 -8.92 -8.76
C ALA A 176 -6.75 -7.82 -9.81
N VAL A 177 -6.23 -6.61 -9.53
CA VAL A 177 -6.30 -5.47 -10.46
C VAL A 177 -5.44 -5.73 -11.70
N LEU A 178 -4.24 -6.26 -11.55
CA LEU A 178 -3.35 -6.50 -12.69
C LEU A 178 -3.79 -7.70 -13.52
N ASN A 179 -4.36 -8.71 -12.93
CA ASN A 179 -4.93 -9.85 -13.66
C ASN A 179 -6.21 -9.48 -14.42
N GLU A 180 -7.01 -8.54 -13.91
CA GLU A 180 -8.25 -8.13 -14.55
C GLU A 180 -8.01 -7.05 -15.64
N TYR A 181 -7.15 -6.07 -15.36
CA TYR A 181 -6.99 -4.87 -16.21
C TYR A 181 -5.61 -4.73 -16.83
N GLY A 182 -4.63 -5.50 -16.39
CA GLY A 182 -3.27 -5.49 -16.92
C GLY A 182 -3.10 -6.51 -18.05
N GLN A 183 -2.06 -6.34 -18.84
CA GLN A 183 -1.62 -7.33 -19.80
C GLN A 183 -0.38 -8.03 -19.25
N VAL A 184 -0.47 -9.33 -19.00
CA VAL A 184 0.70 -10.15 -18.63
C VAL A 184 1.68 -10.19 -19.81
N VAL A 185 2.92 -9.77 -19.57
CA VAL A 185 4.00 -9.76 -20.58
C VAL A 185 4.96 -10.92 -20.33
N VAL A 186 5.37 -11.12 -19.08
CA VAL A 186 6.17 -12.26 -18.65
C VAL A 186 5.51 -12.84 -17.39
N PRO A 187 4.92 -14.05 -17.47
CA PRO A 187 4.12 -14.59 -16.38
C PRO A 187 4.94 -15.09 -15.18
N GLU A 188 6.17 -15.50 -15.41
CA GLU A 188 7.04 -16.10 -14.39
C GLU A 188 8.50 -15.73 -14.65
N ARG A 189 9.30 -15.63 -13.57
CA ARG A 189 10.73 -15.36 -13.64
C ARG A 189 11.09 -14.11 -14.45
N ALA A 190 10.29 -13.06 -14.32
CA ALA A 190 10.40 -11.85 -15.13
C ALA A 190 11.79 -11.22 -15.05
N ILE A 191 12.39 -11.13 -13.85
CA ILE A 191 13.74 -10.58 -13.66
C ILE A 191 14.77 -11.43 -14.40
N GLY A 192 14.71 -12.75 -14.27
CA GLY A 192 15.61 -13.68 -14.97
C GLY A 192 15.48 -13.60 -16.49
N VAL A 193 14.25 -13.53 -17.00
CA VAL A 193 13.96 -13.40 -18.43
C VAL A 193 14.52 -12.09 -18.99
N ILE A 194 14.23 -10.96 -18.34
CA ILE A 194 14.71 -9.64 -18.77
C ILE A 194 16.24 -9.62 -18.80
N ARG A 195 16.89 -10.06 -17.75
CA ARG A 195 18.36 -10.09 -17.64
C ARG A 195 19.03 -10.97 -18.70
N THR A 196 18.35 -12.05 -19.13
CA THR A 196 18.91 -12.99 -20.10
C THR A 196 18.78 -12.48 -21.54
N HIS A 197 17.74 -11.70 -21.83
CA HIS A 197 17.42 -11.24 -23.17
C HIS A 197 17.98 -9.86 -23.51
N PHE A 198 18.32 -9.08 -22.50
CA PHE A 198 18.83 -7.72 -22.61
C PHE A 198 20.15 -7.53 -21.86
#